data_a6d5be25a0d626ca83c7aee9cae15182
#
_entry.id   a6d5be25a0d626ca83c7aee9cae15182
#
_cell.length_a   1.000
_cell.length_b   1.000
_cell.length_c   1.000
_cell.angle_alpha   90.00
_cell.angle_beta   90.00
_cell.angle_gamma   90.00
#
_symmetry.space_group_name_H-M   'P 1'
#
loop_
_entity.id
_entity.type
_entity.pdbx_description
1 polymer ?
#
loop_
_entity_poly.entity_id
_entity_poly.type
_entity_poly.pdbx_seq_one_letter_code
_entity_poly.pdbx_strand_id
1 'polypeptide(L)'
;MRASPNCTACFLCAVACPAECIYIEAGENPGSAIEKYAVRYEIDTLRCIYCGLCVEACPCDAIRMDTGTHPGNLGFTRKDFVEDKKILTDRSRELQAKGKEGLYEEYVNRYRKV
;
A
#
# COMPACT_ATOMS: atom_id res chain seq x y z
N MET A 1 0.79 6.70 -0.29
CA MET A 1 0.87 5.24 -0.46
C MET A 1 -0.15 4.74 -1.47
N ARG A 2 0.12 3.67 -2.13
CA ARG A 2 -0.80 2.97 -3.03
C ARG A 2 -0.71 1.46 -2.82
N ALA A 3 -1.76 0.74 -3.17
CA ALA A 3 -1.81 -0.71 -3.02
C ALA A 3 -2.27 -1.39 -4.31
N SER A 4 -1.86 -2.64 -4.48
CA SER A 4 -2.26 -3.50 -5.59
C SER A 4 -3.01 -4.73 -5.07
N PRO A 5 -3.72 -5.47 -5.96
CA PRO A 5 -4.46 -6.67 -5.56
C PRO A 5 -3.57 -7.88 -5.23
N ASN A 6 -2.26 -7.73 -5.27
CA ASN A 6 -1.31 -8.83 -5.00
C ASN A 6 -1.20 -9.19 -3.51
N CYS A 7 -1.84 -8.44 -2.63
CA CYS A 7 -1.77 -8.66 -1.18
C CYS A 7 -2.35 -10.01 -0.78
N THR A 8 -1.55 -10.80 -0.06
CA THR A 8 -1.95 -12.12 0.47
C THR A 8 -2.30 -12.09 1.96
N ALA A 9 -2.42 -10.92 2.56
CA ALA A 9 -2.71 -10.73 3.97
C ALA A 9 -1.74 -11.50 4.90
N CYS A 10 -0.44 -11.41 4.61
CA CYS A 10 0.59 -12.08 5.42
C CYS A 10 0.93 -11.36 6.73
N PHE A 11 0.44 -10.14 6.93
CA PHE A 11 0.64 -9.29 8.12
C PHE A 11 2.08 -8.80 8.33
N LEU A 12 3.02 -9.07 7.45
CA LEU A 12 4.41 -8.63 7.62
C LEU A 12 4.53 -7.10 7.67
N CYS A 13 3.75 -6.38 6.85
CA CYS A 13 3.74 -4.92 6.86
C CYS A 13 3.21 -4.37 8.19
N ALA A 14 2.16 -4.98 8.75
CA ALA A 14 1.59 -4.57 10.02
C ALA A 14 2.56 -4.79 11.18
N VAL A 15 3.31 -5.89 11.16
CA VAL A 15 4.32 -6.19 12.16
C VAL A 15 5.52 -5.25 12.03
N ALA A 16 5.92 -4.92 10.81
CA ALA A 16 7.05 -4.03 10.55
C ALA A 16 6.77 -2.56 10.87
N CYS A 17 5.49 -2.17 10.94
CA CYS A 17 5.10 -0.78 11.16
C CYS A 17 5.45 -0.32 12.60
N PRO A 18 6.33 0.67 12.78
CA PRO A 18 6.70 1.14 14.12
C PRO A 18 5.58 1.94 14.80
N ALA A 19 4.66 2.50 14.03
CA ALA A 19 3.53 3.28 14.55
C ALA A 19 2.25 2.46 14.73
N GLU A 20 2.26 1.18 14.37
CA GLU A 20 1.11 0.27 14.45
C GLU A 20 -0.16 0.85 13.80
N CYS A 21 -0.01 1.44 12.63
CA CYS A 21 -1.08 2.15 11.94
C CYS A 21 -1.79 1.33 10.86
N ILE A 22 -1.40 0.08 10.66
CA ILE A 22 -1.94 -0.80 9.61
C ILE A 22 -2.89 -1.82 10.24
N TYR A 23 -4.12 -1.87 9.72
CA TYR A 23 -5.16 -2.81 10.14
C TYR A 23 -5.52 -3.70 8.95
N ILE A 24 -5.49 -5.02 9.16
CA ILE A 24 -5.73 -6.03 8.11
C ILE A 24 -6.72 -7.07 8.59
N GLU A 25 -7.71 -7.39 7.77
CA GLU A 25 -8.58 -8.55 7.92
C GLU A 25 -8.36 -9.49 6.74
N ALA A 26 -7.98 -10.72 7.03
CA ALA A 26 -7.76 -11.74 6.00
C ALA A 26 -9.05 -12.47 5.65
N GLY A 27 -9.19 -12.84 4.39
CA GLY A 27 -10.28 -13.67 3.91
C GLY A 27 -9.78 -14.76 2.98
N GLU A 28 -10.65 -15.72 2.69
CA GLU A 28 -10.37 -16.81 1.78
C GLU A 28 -11.15 -16.63 0.48
N ASN A 29 -10.50 -16.92 -0.64
CA ASN A 29 -11.12 -16.91 -1.96
C ASN A 29 -10.81 -18.23 -2.67
N PRO A 30 -11.54 -19.32 -2.35
CA PRO A 30 -11.31 -20.62 -2.95
C PRO A 30 -11.59 -20.57 -4.46
N GLY A 31 -10.70 -21.13 -5.26
CA GLY A 31 -10.79 -21.11 -6.72
C GLY A 31 -9.99 -20.02 -7.40
N SER A 32 -9.38 -19.12 -6.65
CA SER A 32 -8.42 -18.15 -7.18
C SER A 32 -6.99 -18.68 -7.05
N ALA A 33 -6.07 -18.20 -7.89
CA ALA A 33 -4.64 -18.52 -7.78
C ALA A 33 -4.06 -18.02 -6.45
N ILE A 34 -4.66 -16.97 -5.87
CA ILE A 34 -4.33 -16.46 -4.54
C ILE A 34 -5.52 -16.76 -3.63
N GLU A 35 -5.40 -17.79 -2.80
CA GLU A 35 -6.48 -18.23 -1.92
C GLU A 35 -6.72 -17.26 -0.76
N LYS A 36 -5.67 -16.65 -0.24
CA LYS A 36 -5.75 -15.72 0.88
C LYS A 36 -5.59 -14.29 0.38
N TYR A 37 -6.48 -13.41 0.80
CA TYR A 37 -6.44 -12.00 0.42
C TYR A 37 -6.86 -11.12 1.60
N ALA A 38 -6.56 -9.83 1.53
CA ALA A 38 -7.03 -8.86 2.52
C ALA A 38 -8.45 -8.42 2.18
N VAL A 39 -9.42 -8.83 2.98
CA VAL A 39 -10.81 -8.34 2.89
C VAL A 39 -10.84 -6.86 3.25
N ARG A 40 -10.12 -6.49 4.32
CA ARG A 40 -10.04 -5.13 4.82
C ARG A 40 -8.57 -4.79 5.02
N TYR A 41 -8.17 -3.65 4.49
CA TYR A 41 -6.83 -3.12 4.65
C TYR A 41 -6.93 -1.62 4.87
N GLU A 42 -6.50 -1.16 6.02
CA GLU A 42 -6.59 0.26 6.39
C GLU A 42 -5.28 0.77 6.94
N ILE A 43 -4.93 1.99 6.59
CA ILE A 43 -3.78 2.71 7.13
C ILE A 43 -4.29 4.00 7.77
N ASP A 44 -4.00 4.18 9.07
CA ASP A 44 -4.26 5.44 9.76
C ASP A 44 -3.13 6.41 9.45
N THR A 45 -3.37 7.31 8.51
CA THR A 45 -2.35 8.25 8.03
C THR A 45 -1.92 9.28 9.05
N LEU A 46 -2.72 9.52 10.11
CA LEU A 46 -2.32 10.38 11.21
C LEU A 46 -1.25 9.74 12.10
N ARG A 47 -1.19 8.42 12.14
CA ARG A 47 -0.15 7.69 12.88
C ARG A 47 1.05 7.35 12.01
N CYS A 48 0.86 7.24 10.72
CA CYS A 48 1.90 6.84 9.78
C CYS A 48 3.02 7.88 9.72
N ILE A 49 4.26 7.44 9.91
CA ILE A 49 5.45 8.29 9.81
C ILE A 49 6.11 8.23 8.43
N TYR A 50 5.51 7.52 7.48
CA TYR A 50 5.99 7.39 6.10
C TYR A 50 7.44 6.88 6.00
N CYS A 51 7.82 5.95 6.88
CA CYS A 51 9.17 5.42 6.95
C CYS A 51 9.50 4.36 5.87
N GLY A 52 8.48 3.77 5.23
CA GLY A 52 8.66 2.79 4.18
C GLY A 52 9.00 1.36 4.63
N LEU A 53 9.05 1.07 5.92
CA LEU A 53 9.36 -0.27 6.42
C LEU A 53 8.32 -1.31 5.98
N CYS A 54 7.04 -0.91 5.88
CA CYS A 54 5.97 -1.77 5.37
C CYS A 54 6.21 -2.17 3.91
N VAL A 55 6.70 -1.24 3.10
CA VAL A 55 7.03 -1.49 1.69
C VAL A 55 8.16 -2.51 1.57
N GLU A 56 9.19 -2.37 2.38
CA GLU A 56 10.31 -3.30 2.42
C GLU A 56 9.89 -4.69 2.90
N ALA A 57 8.96 -4.76 3.85
CA ALA A 57 8.50 -6.01 4.43
C ALA A 57 7.55 -6.79 3.52
N CYS A 58 6.89 -6.13 2.58
CA CYS A 58 5.89 -6.79 1.73
C CYS A 58 6.57 -7.73 0.70
N PRO A 59 6.35 -9.06 0.78
CA PRO A 59 6.97 -10.00 -0.15
C PRO A 59 6.32 -9.98 -1.54
N CYS A 60 5.08 -9.50 -1.63
CA CYS A 60 4.30 -9.48 -2.87
C CYS A 60 4.35 -8.14 -3.60
N ASP A 61 5.08 -7.18 -3.06
CA ASP A 61 5.17 -5.82 -3.61
C ASP A 61 3.78 -5.18 -3.78
N ALA A 62 2.88 -5.48 -2.83
CA ALA A 62 1.49 -5.05 -2.89
C ALA A 62 1.29 -3.62 -2.43
N ILE A 63 2.16 -3.11 -1.57
CA ILE A 63 2.10 -1.74 -1.08
C ILE A 63 3.34 -0.96 -1.51
N ARG A 64 3.14 0.27 -1.97
CA ARG A 64 4.20 1.13 -2.51
C ARG A 64 4.05 2.57 -2.04
N MET A 65 5.16 3.29 -2.01
CA MET A 65 5.23 4.72 -1.68
C MET A 65 5.81 5.54 -2.83
N ASP A 66 5.45 5.19 -4.05
CA ASP A 66 6.02 5.76 -5.27
C ASP A 66 5.03 6.61 -6.07
N THR A 67 4.09 7.27 -5.39
CA THR A 67 3.09 8.11 -6.06
C THR A 67 3.65 9.39 -6.66
N GLY A 68 4.81 9.85 -6.20
CA GLY A 68 5.43 11.10 -6.64
C GLY A 68 4.70 12.35 -6.13
N THR A 69 3.74 12.20 -5.23
CA THR A 69 2.97 13.30 -4.63
C THR A 69 3.10 13.29 -3.12
N HIS A 70 3.00 14.47 -2.52
CA HIS A 70 2.95 14.59 -1.06
C HIS A 70 1.56 14.17 -0.54
N PRO A 71 1.47 13.67 0.71
CA PRO A 71 0.18 13.46 1.34
C PRO A 71 -0.55 14.79 1.45
N GLY A 72 -1.72 14.87 0.80
CA GLY A 72 -2.50 16.09 0.73
C GLY A 72 -3.89 15.96 1.35
N ASN A 73 -4.09 14.95 2.21
CA ASN A 73 -5.37 14.74 2.85
C ASN A 73 -5.70 15.86 3.82
N LEU A 74 -6.87 16.45 3.63
CA LEU A 74 -7.43 17.44 4.54
C LEU A 74 -8.73 16.88 5.10
N GLY A 75 -8.98 17.11 6.39
CA GLY A 75 -10.18 16.62 7.02
C GLY A 75 -10.38 17.24 8.39
N PHE A 76 -11.59 17.10 8.92
CA PHE A 76 -11.98 17.63 10.23
C PHE A 76 -12.07 16.56 11.31
N THR A 77 -12.11 15.28 10.92
CA THR A 77 -12.21 14.14 11.83
C THR A 77 -11.08 13.16 11.57
N ARG A 78 -10.80 12.32 12.58
CA ARG A 78 -9.78 11.29 12.43
C ARG A 78 -10.10 10.29 11.33
N LYS A 79 -11.38 10.01 11.10
CA LYS A 79 -11.83 9.08 10.06
C LYS A 79 -11.46 9.53 8.65
N ASP A 80 -11.35 10.83 8.42
CA ASP A 80 -10.99 11.39 7.11
C ASP A 80 -9.55 11.04 6.72
N PHE A 81 -8.72 10.67 7.68
CA PHE A 81 -7.33 10.32 7.48
C PHE A 81 -7.06 8.81 7.46
N VAL A 82 -8.09 7.98 7.65
CA VAL A 82 -7.97 6.53 7.51
C VAL A 82 -8.16 6.17 6.04
N GLU A 83 -7.09 5.70 5.42
CA GLU A 83 -7.10 5.25 4.03
C GLU A 83 -7.37 3.75 3.95
N ASP A 84 -8.50 3.38 3.35
CA ASP A 84 -8.89 1.98 3.20
C ASP A 84 -8.33 1.37 1.91
N LYS A 85 -8.57 0.08 1.72
CA LYS A 85 -8.14 -0.66 0.54
C LYS A 85 -8.63 -0.04 -0.76
N LYS A 86 -9.87 0.45 -0.78
CA LYS A 86 -10.47 1.08 -1.97
C LYS A 86 -9.72 2.35 -2.37
N ILE A 87 -9.45 3.22 -1.42
CA ILE A 87 -8.73 4.48 -1.65
C ILE A 87 -7.32 4.20 -2.20
N LEU A 88 -6.60 3.27 -1.58
CA LEU A 88 -5.24 2.91 -1.97
C LEU A 88 -5.19 2.27 -3.35
N THR A 89 -6.16 1.40 -3.66
CA THR A 89 -6.25 0.73 -4.96
C THR A 89 -6.64 1.71 -6.07
N ASP A 90 -7.59 2.59 -5.81
CA ASP A 90 -8.01 3.63 -6.77
C ASP A 90 -6.86 4.58 -7.08
N ARG A 91 -6.07 4.94 -6.09
CA ARG A 91 -4.86 5.75 -6.28
C ARG A 91 -3.87 5.06 -7.22
N SER A 92 -3.69 3.77 -7.07
CA SER A 92 -2.84 2.97 -7.97
C SER A 92 -3.35 2.98 -9.41
N ARG A 93 -4.66 2.82 -9.60
CA ARG A 93 -5.30 2.86 -10.93
C ARG A 93 -5.15 4.23 -11.59
N GLU A 94 -5.30 5.31 -10.84
CA GLU A 94 -5.11 6.66 -11.36
C GLU A 94 -3.67 6.89 -11.82
N LEU A 95 -2.70 6.40 -11.09
CA LEU A 95 -1.28 6.49 -11.46
C LEU A 95 -0.96 5.70 -12.73
N GLN A 96 -1.55 4.52 -12.90
CA GLN A 96 -1.45 3.73 -14.12
C GLN A 96 -2.02 4.50 -15.32
N ALA A 97 -3.20 5.08 -15.17
CA ALA A 97 -3.86 5.86 -16.21
C ALA A 97 -3.04 7.09 -16.63
N LYS A 98 -2.28 7.68 -15.71
CA LYS A 98 -1.41 8.83 -15.97
C LYS A 98 0.00 8.45 -16.47
N GLY A 99 0.27 7.14 -16.65
CA GLY A 99 1.57 6.65 -17.08
C GLY A 99 2.69 6.78 -16.04
N LYS A 100 2.34 6.96 -14.77
CA LYS A 100 3.31 7.09 -13.67
C LYS A 100 3.62 5.78 -12.97
N GLU A 101 3.12 4.68 -13.48
CA GLU A 101 3.30 3.36 -12.87
C GLU A 101 4.76 2.93 -12.80
N GLY A 102 5.57 3.33 -13.76
CA GLY A 102 6.95 2.93 -13.86
C GLY A 102 7.94 3.69 -13.01
N LEU A 103 7.52 4.65 -12.18
CA LEU A 103 8.45 5.45 -11.39
C LEU A 103 9.31 4.61 -10.45
N TYR A 104 8.70 3.64 -9.78
CA TYR A 104 9.44 2.75 -8.89
C TYR A 104 10.38 1.82 -9.68
N GLU A 105 9.90 1.23 -10.75
CA GLU A 105 10.70 0.35 -11.61
C GLU A 105 11.85 1.11 -12.27
N GLU A 106 11.60 2.33 -12.73
CA GLU A 106 12.64 3.20 -13.26
C GLU A 106 13.73 3.48 -12.22
N TYR A 107 13.32 3.79 -10.99
CA TYR A 107 14.24 4.01 -9.87
C TYR A 107 15.08 2.76 -9.61
N VAL A 108 14.46 1.60 -9.47
CA VAL A 108 15.14 0.33 -9.23
C VAL A 108 16.08 -0.02 -10.38
N ASN A 109 15.62 0.14 -11.63
CA ASN A 109 16.44 -0.15 -12.81
C ASN A 109 17.66 0.77 -12.92
N ARG A 110 17.54 2.02 -12.48
CA ARG A 110 18.66 2.95 -12.45
C ARG A 110 19.79 2.45 -11.56
N TYR A 111 19.45 1.83 -10.44
CA TYR A 111 20.44 1.28 -9.52
C TYR A 111 20.91 -0.13 -9.89
N ARG A 112 20.09 -0.90 -10.58
CA ARG A 112 20.47 -2.25 -11.04
C ARG A 112 21.50 -2.25 -12.18
N LYS A 113 21.63 -1.17 -12.90
CA LYS A 113 22.59 -1.03 -14.01
C LYS A 113 24.02 -0.74 -13.56
N VAL A 114 24.25 -0.68 -12.29
CA VAL A 114 25.58 -0.43 -11.73
C VAL A 114 26.30 -1.79 -11.42
#